data_f9a7160d494eff30b8c9befd2ed2340a
#
_entry.id   f9a7160d494eff30b8c9befd2ed2340a
#
_cell.length_a   1.000
_cell.length_b   1.000
_cell.length_c   1.000
_cell.angle_alpha   90.00
_cell.angle_beta   90.00
_cell.angle_gamma   90.00
#
_symmetry.space_group_name_H-M   'P 1'
#
loop_
_entity.id
_entity.type
_entity.pdbx_description
1 polymer ?
#
loop_
_entity_poly.entity_id
_entity_poly.type
_entity_poly.pdbx_seq_one_letter_code
_entity_poly.pdbx_strand_id
1 'polypeptide(L)'
;MTDASLVASLRGLGPDGRALFALRTMRMFGYGFLAVVLVLYLDAAGLDPLAIGAVLTLTLVGDTVLSLWLTTHADRYGRRRVLIISSLLVVVAGAVFAATDWLPLLVLAGIIGVISPTGNEVGPFLAVEQASLSEVVPARRRTATFAWYNLAGSFASALGALAGGWLAQLLQSDGQTAL
;
A
#
# COMPACT_ATOMS: atom_id res chain seq x y z
N MET A 1 7.45 31.48 11.32
CA MET A 1 7.16 30.04 11.30
C MET A 1 5.65 29.85 11.35
N THR A 2 4.95 30.32 10.36
CA THR A 2 3.49 30.31 10.31
C THR A 2 3.12 29.90 8.90
N ASP A 3 2.35 28.85 8.79
CA ASP A 3 1.74 28.15 7.66
C ASP A 3 2.26 26.73 7.41
N ALA A 4 2.37 25.95 8.47
CA ALA A 4 2.59 24.50 8.39
C ALA A 4 1.24 23.73 8.32
N SER A 5 0.19 24.33 7.78
CA SER A 5 -1.08 23.63 7.60
C SER A 5 -1.02 22.77 6.35
N LEU A 6 -1.64 21.57 6.40
CA LEU A 6 -1.81 20.68 5.25
C LEU A 6 -2.38 21.44 4.05
N VAL A 7 -3.36 22.32 4.31
CA VAL A 7 -4.02 23.14 3.28
C VAL A 7 -3.07 24.09 2.59
N ALA A 8 -2.16 24.74 3.34
CA ALA A 8 -1.16 25.64 2.76
C ALA A 8 -0.12 24.88 1.94
N SER A 9 0.26 23.68 2.40
CA SER A 9 1.17 22.79 1.67
C SER A 9 0.53 22.31 0.37
N LEU A 10 -0.72 21.86 0.40
CA LEU A 10 -1.47 21.37 -0.77
C LEU A 10 -1.80 22.49 -1.76
N ARG A 11 -2.12 23.72 -1.30
CA ARG A 11 -2.37 24.86 -2.19
C ARG A 11 -1.13 25.30 -2.95
N GLY A 12 0.04 25.11 -2.37
CA GLY A 12 1.32 25.41 -3.04
C GLY A 12 1.80 24.34 -4.01
N LEU A 13 1.16 23.16 -4.02
CA LEU A 13 1.47 22.07 -4.95
C LEU A 13 0.69 22.29 -6.25
N GLY A 14 1.38 22.17 -7.38
CA GLY A 14 0.74 22.09 -8.69
C GLY A 14 -0.18 20.85 -8.81
N PRO A 15 -0.86 20.68 -9.94
CA PRO A 15 -1.74 19.52 -10.17
C PRO A 15 -1.02 18.18 -9.97
N ASP A 16 0.24 18.08 -10.38
CA ASP A 16 1.05 16.86 -10.25
C ASP A 16 1.31 16.50 -8.78
N GLY A 17 1.64 17.49 -7.94
CA GLY A 17 1.84 17.24 -6.53
C GLY A 17 0.56 16.79 -5.81
N ARG A 18 -0.60 17.35 -6.17
CA ARG A 18 -1.90 16.90 -5.62
C ARG A 18 -2.24 15.49 -6.07
N ALA A 19 -1.95 15.15 -7.33
CA ALA A 19 -2.15 13.80 -7.85
C ALA A 19 -1.30 12.78 -7.08
N LEU A 20 -0.03 13.10 -6.78
CA LEU A 20 0.84 12.24 -5.96
C LEU A 20 0.27 12.02 -4.55
N PHE A 21 -0.23 13.07 -3.89
CA PHE A 21 -0.90 12.92 -2.58
C PHE A 21 -2.14 12.04 -2.66
N ALA A 22 -3.00 12.24 -3.66
CA ALA A 22 -4.21 11.46 -3.85
C ALA A 22 -3.90 9.98 -4.10
N LEU A 23 -2.97 9.70 -5.02
CA LEU A 23 -2.54 8.33 -5.35
C LEU A 23 -1.98 7.61 -4.12
N ARG A 24 -1.10 8.28 -3.36
CA ARG A 24 -0.57 7.71 -2.13
C ARG A 24 -1.66 7.42 -1.11
N THR A 25 -2.56 8.37 -0.87
CA THR A 25 -3.66 8.20 0.10
C THR A 25 -4.53 7.01 -0.26
N MET A 26 -4.93 6.89 -1.54
CA MET A 26 -5.72 5.75 -2.02
C MET A 26 -4.97 4.42 -1.87
N ARG A 27 -3.70 4.39 -2.25
CA ARG A 27 -2.87 3.17 -2.16
C ARG A 27 -2.63 2.75 -0.71
N MET A 28 -2.28 3.69 0.17
CA MET A 28 -2.07 3.42 1.59
C MET A 28 -3.34 2.95 2.29
N PHE A 29 -4.50 3.50 1.93
CA PHE A 29 -5.79 2.98 2.39
C PHE A 29 -5.98 1.52 1.97
N GLY A 30 -5.71 1.20 0.70
CA GLY A 30 -5.77 -0.17 0.19
C GLY A 30 -4.82 -1.12 0.92
N TYR A 31 -3.59 -0.71 1.20
CA TYR A 31 -2.62 -1.52 1.94
C TYR A 31 -3.07 -1.77 3.38
N GLY A 32 -3.55 -0.74 4.08
CA GLY A 32 -4.09 -0.91 5.43
C GLY A 32 -5.29 -1.86 5.47
N PHE A 33 -6.21 -1.71 4.52
CA PHE A 33 -7.36 -2.59 4.36
C PHE A 33 -6.94 -4.04 4.12
N LEU A 34 -6.07 -4.28 3.12
CA LEU A 34 -5.60 -5.61 2.76
C LEU A 34 -4.77 -6.27 3.85
N ALA A 35 -3.98 -5.52 4.61
CA ALA A 35 -3.18 -6.06 5.71
C ALA A 35 -4.05 -6.75 6.76
N VAL A 36 -5.19 -6.16 7.12
CA VAL A 36 -6.14 -6.75 8.08
C VAL A 36 -6.91 -7.89 7.46
N VAL A 37 -7.47 -7.70 6.27
CA VAL A 37 -8.28 -8.72 5.59
C VAL A 37 -7.45 -9.96 5.28
N LEU A 38 -6.19 -9.82 4.88
CA LEU A 38 -5.31 -10.96 4.62
C LEU A 38 -5.10 -11.82 5.86
N VAL A 39 -4.81 -11.21 7.01
CA VAL A 39 -4.61 -11.95 8.26
C VAL A 39 -5.88 -12.69 8.67
N LEU A 40 -7.03 -12.01 8.64
CA LEU A 40 -8.32 -12.62 8.98
C LEU A 40 -8.71 -13.75 8.01
N TYR A 41 -8.39 -13.60 6.74
CA TYR A 41 -8.62 -14.63 5.73
C TYR A 41 -7.75 -15.87 5.99
N LEU A 42 -6.45 -15.70 6.30
CA LEU A 42 -5.57 -16.82 6.58
C LEU A 42 -5.98 -17.56 7.86
N ASP A 43 -6.45 -16.84 8.88
CA ASP A 43 -6.99 -17.42 10.11
C ASP A 43 -8.28 -18.22 9.82
N ALA A 44 -9.21 -17.65 9.06
CA ALA A 44 -10.44 -18.32 8.63
C ALA A 44 -10.18 -19.53 7.72
N ALA A 45 -9.09 -19.54 6.96
CA ALA A 45 -8.64 -20.69 6.18
C ALA A 45 -8.04 -21.83 7.04
N GLY A 46 -7.97 -21.64 8.37
CA GLY A 46 -7.52 -22.65 9.34
C GLY A 46 -6.01 -22.79 9.44
N LEU A 47 -5.26 -21.77 9.03
CA LEU A 47 -3.81 -21.76 9.23
C LEU A 47 -3.50 -21.48 10.71
N ASP A 48 -2.52 -22.20 11.24
CA ASP A 48 -2.00 -21.91 12.58
C ASP A 48 -1.21 -20.59 12.61
N PRO A 49 -1.07 -19.94 13.75
CA PRO A 49 -0.38 -18.63 13.86
C PRO A 49 1.05 -18.65 13.32
N LEU A 50 1.77 -19.78 13.42
CA LEU A 50 3.11 -19.92 12.87
C LEU A 50 3.10 -19.89 11.34
N ALA A 51 2.17 -20.61 10.71
CA ALA A 51 2.00 -20.60 9.27
C ALA A 51 1.59 -19.22 8.74
N ILE A 52 0.67 -18.52 9.44
CA ILE A 52 0.32 -17.13 9.12
C ILE A 52 1.57 -16.23 9.18
N GLY A 53 2.33 -16.31 10.26
CA GLY A 53 3.58 -15.56 10.41
C GLY A 53 4.60 -15.87 9.31
N ALA A 54 4.73 -17.13 8.89
CA ALA A 54 5.60 -17.54 7.80
C ALA A 54 5.16 -16.95 6.46
N VAL A 55 3.85 -17.00 6.14
CA VAL A 55 3.28 -16.40 4.94
C VAL A 55 3.53 -14.90 4.90
N LEU A 56 3.25 -14.18 6.01
CA LEU A 56 3.48 -12.74 6.08
C LEU A 56 4.97 -12.37 5.96
N THR A 57 5.84 -13.17 6.54
CA THR A 57 7.31 -12.98 6.42
C THR A 57 7.75 -13.19 4.97
N LEU A 58 7.28 -14.25 4.33
CA LEU A 58 7.63 -14.57 2.95
C LEU A 58 7.14 -13.49 1.96
N THR A 59 5.92 -12.98 2.15
CA THR A 59 5.40 -11.87 1.35
C THR A 59 6.21 -10.58 1.57
N LEU A 60 6.62 -10.28 2.81
CA LEU A 60 7.45 -9.11 3.12
C LEU A 60 8.86 -9.22 2.51
N VAL A 61 9.47 -10.38 2.58
CA VAL A 61 10.77 -10.64 1.93
C VAL A 61 10.65 -10.50 0.42
N GLY A 62 9.61 -11.10 -0.17
CA GLY A 62 9.34 -11.01 -1.61
C GLY A 62 9.11 -9.57 -2.07
N ASP A 63 8.30 -8.81 -1.33
CA ASP A 63 8.08 -7.38 -1.58
C ASP A 63 9.39 -6.59 -1.51
N THR A 64 10.21 -6.82 -0.49
CA THR A 64 11.49 -6.14 -0.33
C THR A 64 12.44 -6.42 -1.49
N VAL A 65 12.58 -7.69 -1.89
CA VAL A 65 13.45 -8.10 -3.01
C VAL A 65 12.96 -7.49 -4.33
N LEU A 66 11.66 -7.59 -4.61
CA LEU A 66 11.07 -7.06 -5.83
C LEU A 66 11.17 -5.53 -5.88
N SER A 67 10.91 -4.87 -4.76
CA SER A 67 11.01 -3.42 -4.62
C SER A 67 12.44 -2.92 -4.82
N LEU A 68 13.42 -3.60 -4.25
CA LEU A 68 14.84 -3.28 -4.44
C LEU A 68 15.23 -3.46 -5.91
N TRP A 69 14.81 -4.55 -6.53
CA TRP A 69 15.10 -4.82 -7.94
C TRP A 69 14.47 -3.76 -8.85
N LEU A 70 13.20 -3.44 -8.65
CA LEU A 70 12.49 -2.41 -9.42
C LEU A 70 13.11 -1.03 -9.23
N THR A 71 13.45 -0.66 -8.00
CA THR A 71 14.04 0.65 -7.68
C THR A 71 15.42 0.81 -8.31
N THR A 72 16.26 -0.20 -8.22
CA THR A 72 17.62 -0.16 -8.81
C THR A 72 17.60 -0.11 -10.33
N HIS A 73 16.54 -0.64 -10.96
CA HIS A 73 16.39 -0.64 -12.42
C HIS A 73 15.50 0.52 -12.93
N ALA A 74 14.87 1.29 -12.03
CA ALA A 74 13.95 2.37 -12.40
C ALA A 74 14.60 3.43 -13.31
N ASP A 75 15.85 3.77 -13.08
CA ASP A 75 16.57 4.75 -13.90
C ASP A 75 16.88 4.20 -15.32
N ARG A 76 17.06 2.87 -15.49
CA ARG A 76 17.31 2.25 -16.79
C ARG A 76 16.04 2.10 -17.63
N TYR A 77 14.92 1.72 -17.00
CA TYR A 77 13.65 1.45 -17.68
C TYR A 77 12.72 2.67 -17.73
N GLY A 78 13.05 3.71 -16.97
CA GLY A 78 12.26 4.94 -16.86
C GLY A 78 11.23 4.84 -15.73
N ARG A 79 11.23 5.83 -14.86
CA ARG A 79 10.38 5.92 -13.64
C ARG A 79 8.90 5.70 -13.94
N ARG A 80 8.39 6.27 -15.03
CA ARG A 80 6.98 6.11 -15.44
C ARG A 80 6.61 4.67 -15.75
N ARG A 81 7.48 3.93 -16.44
CA ARG A 81 7.24 2.51 -16.77
C ARG A 81 7.23 1.65 -15.52
N VAL A 82 8.16 1.89 -14.60
CA VAL A 82 8.23 1.17 -13.32
C VAL A 82 6.96 1.39 -12.52
N LEU A 83 6.46 2.62 -12.41
CA LEU A 83 5.20 2.92 -11.72
C LEU A 83 3.99 2.22 -12.37
N ILE A 84 3.92 2.20 -13.71
CA ILE A 84 2.83 1.51 -14.43
C ILE A 84 2.91 -0.01 -14.18
N ILE A 85 4.09 -0.62 -14.29
CA ILE A 85 4.27 -2.06 -14.07
C ILE A 85 3.89 -2.42 -12.63
N SER A 86 4.39 -1.66 -11.65
CA SER A 86 4.07 -1.90 -10.24
C SER A 86 2.57 -1.74 -9.96
N SER A 87 1.91 -0.74 -10.54
CA SER A 87 0.46 -0.56 -10.41
C SER A 87 -0.31 -1.73 -11.04
N LEU A 88 0.14 -2.22 -12.19
CA LEU A 88 -0.46 -3.37 -12.85
C LEU A 88 -0.31 -4.65 -12.02
N LEU A 89 0.84 -4.87 -11.40
CA LEU A 89 1.07 -6.01 -10.50
C LEU A 89 0.12 -5.98 -9.30
N VAL A 90 -0.11 -4.82 -8.70
CA VAL A 90 -1.10 -4.65 -7.60
C VAL A 90 -2.51 -4.98 -8.07
N VAL A 91 -2.91 -4.51 -9.26
CA VAL A 91 -4.24 -4.80 -9.83
C VAL A 91 -4.41 -6.29 -10.13
N VAL A 92 -3.40 -6.92 -10.74
CA VAL A 92 -3.40 -8.37 -11.03
C VAL A 92 -3.48 -9.17 -9.74
N ALA A 93 -2.70 -8.82 -8.73
CA ALA A 93 -2.75 -9.48 -7.43
C ALA A 93 -4.14 -9.34 -6.78
N GLY A 94 -4.73 -8.14 -6.79
CA GLY A 94 -6.09 -7.91 -6.31
C GLY A 94 -7.13 -8.75 -7.07
N ALA A 95 -7.00 -8.87 -8.38
CA ALA A 95 -7.87 -9.72 -9.20
C ALA A 95 -7.72 -11.21 -8.84
N VAL A 96 -6.49 -11.68 -8.59
CA VAL A 96 -6.24 -13.06 -8.13
C VAL A 96 -6.89 -13.30 -6.77
N PHE A 97 -6.75 -12.37 -5.81
CA PHE A 97 -7.42 -12.48 -4.51
C PHE A 97 -8.95 -12.53 -4.63
N ALA A 98 -9.54 -11.84 -5.61
CA ALA A 98 -10.98 -11.87 -5.85
C ALA A 98 -11.46 -13.13 -6.59
N ALA A 99 -10.58 -13.83 -7.31
CA ALA A 99 -10.94 -14.90 -8.23
C ALA A 99 -10.64 -16.31 -7.70
N THR A 100 -9.85 -16.47 -6.63
CA THR A 100 -9.44 -17.79 -6.14
C THR A 100 -9.25 -17.82 -4.63
N ASP A 101 -9.60 -18.98 -4.05
CA ASP A 101 -9.35 -19.29 -2.63
C ASP A 101 -8.13 -20.24 -2.47
N TRP A 102 -7.41 -20.53 -3.55
CA TRP A 102 -6.27 -21.43 -3.50
C TRP A 102 -5.06 -20.76 -2.88
N LEU A 103 -4.75 -21.16 -1.64
CA LEU A 103 -3.73 -20.53 -0.79
C LEU A 103 -2.35 -20.31 -1.47
N PRO A 104 -1.75 -21.30 -2.20
CA PRO A 104 -0.46 -21.07 -2.85
C PRO A 104 -0.49 -19.94 -3.88
N LEU A 105 -1.61 -19.79 -4.60
CA LEU A 105 -1.76 -18.72 -5.59
C LEU A 105 -1.96 -17.36 -4.92
N LEU A 106 -2.66 -17.31 -3.78
CA LEU A 106 -2.82 -16.10 -2.98
C LEU A 106 -1.49 -15.64 -2.39
N VAL A 107 -0.68 -16.56 -1.87
CA VAL A 107 0.68 -16.26 -1.38
C VAL A 107 1.55 -15.72 -2.51
N LEU A 108 1.53 -16.37 -3.67
CA LEU A 108 2.28 -15.92 -4.84
C LEU A 108 1.82 -14.55 -5.31
N ALA A 109 0.51 -14.31 -5.37
CA ALA A 109 -0.06 -13.01 -5.72
C ALA A 109 0.33 -11.93 -4.70
N GLY A 110 0.35 -12.24 -3.42
CA GLY A 110 0.81 -11.34 -2.36
C GLY A 110 2.28 -10.93 -2.52
N ILE A 111 3.14 -11.91 -2.87
CA ILE A 111 4.57 -11.66 -3.11
C ILE A 111 4.78 -10.78 -4.37
N ILE A 112 4.13 -11.14 -5.48
CA ILE A 112 4.32 -10.47 -6.77
C ILE A 112 3.59 -9.11 -6.81
N GLY A 113 2.46 -9.01 -6.16
CA GLY A 113 1.62 -7.82 -6.15
C GLY A 113 2.17 -6.65 -5.34
N VAL A 114 3.34 -6.81 -4.70
CA VAL A 114 3.91 -5.76 -3.83
C VAL A 114 2.89 -5.34 -2.75
N ILE A 115 2.11 -6.32 -2.26
CA ILE A 115 1.14 -6.09 -1.20
C ILE A 115 1.87 -6.18 0.14
N SER A 116 2.15 -5.04 0.74
CA SER A 116 2.83 -5.00 2.04
C SER A 116 1.88 -5.46 3.15
N PRO A 117 2.16 -6.61 3.80
CA PRO A 117 1.32 -7.11 4.88
C PRO A 117 1.40 -6.24 6.15
N THR A 118 2.35 -5.30 6.21
CA THR A 118 2.52 -4.39 7.35
C THR A 118 1.68 -3.13 7.25
N GLY A 119 0.93 -2.94 6.14
CA GLY A 119 0.21 -1.69 5.87
C GLY A 119 1.15 -0.49 5.61
N ASN A 120 2.46 -0.74 5.56
CA ASN A 120 3.46 0.27 5.24
C ASN A 120 3.98 0.06 3.82
N GLU A 121 4.37 1.13 3.18
CA GLU A 121 4.89 1.11 1.83
C GLU A 121 6.40 0.85 1.85
N VAL A 122 6.81 -0.32 1.39
CA VAL A 122 8.21 -0.70 1.21
C VAL A 122 8.61 -0.66 -0.27
N GLY A 123 7.65 -0.44 -1.17
CA GLY A 123 7.78 -0.58 -2.61
C GLY A 123 8.52 0.53 -3.35
N PRO A 124 8.77 0.34 -4.65
CA PRO A 124 9.42 1.30 -5.53
C PRO A 124 8.61 2.59 -5.67
N PHE A 125 7.33 2.56 -5.38
CA PHE A 125 6.44 3.72 -5.40
C PHE A 125 6.95 4.84 -4.51
N LEU A 126 7.30 4.53 -3.26
CA LEU A 126 7.75 5.53 -2.29
C LEU A 126 9.00 6.26 -2.77
N ALA A 127 10.00 5.52 -3.26
CA ALA A 127 11.26 6.10 -3.74
C ALA A 127 11.03 7.00 -4.98
N VAL A 128 10.27 6.51 -5.96
CA VAL A 128 10.00 7.23 -7.20
C VAL A 128 9.08 8.44 -6.96
N GLU A 129 8.06 8.28 -6.12
CA GLU A 129 7.16 9.38 -5.77
C GLU A 129 7.84 10.47 -4.95
N GLN A 130 8.69 10.10 -3.98
CA GLN A 130 9.48 11.06 -3.22
C GLN A 130 10.47 11.81 -4.12
N ALA A 131 11.12 11.12 -5.06
CA ALA A 131 11.97 11.76 -6.04
C ALA A 131 11.16 12.78 -6.89
N SER A 132 10.02 12.36 -7.43
CA SER A 132 9.14 13.24 -8.22
C SER A 132 8.60 14.41 -7.40
N LEU A 133 8.19 14.16 -6.15
CA LEU A 133 7.72 15.21 -5.25
C LEU A 133 8.83 16.22 -4.94
N SER A 134 10.08 15.77 -4.81
CA SER A 134 11.23 16.63 -4.56
C SER A 134 11.54 17.57 -5.75
N GLU A 135 11.19 17.18 -6.96
CA GLU A 135 11.34 18.02 -8.17
C GLU A 135 10.28 19.11 -8.24
N VAL A 136 9.05 18.80 -7.79
CA VAL A 136 7.90 19.72 -7.87
C VAL A 136 7.84 20.69 -6.68
N VAL A 137 8.40 20.31 -5.52
CA VAL A 137 8.31 21.08 -4.28
C VAL A 137 9.54 21.98 -4.09
N PRO A 138 9.35 23.30 -3.87
CA PRO A 138 10.45 24.22 -3.56
C PRO A 138 11.24 23.75 -2.33
N ALA A 139 12.57 23.91 -2.36
CA ALA A 139 13.47 23.42 -1.31
C ALA A 139 13.07 23.86 0.12
N ARG A 140 12.58 25.09 0.26
CA ARG A 140 12.12 25.66 1.54
C ARG A 140 10.95 24.94 2.18
N ARG A 141 10.12 24.24 1.38
CA ARG A 141 8.89 23.56 1.84
C ARG A 141 9.01 22.04 1.83
N ARG A 142 10.11 21.47 1.35
CA ARG A 142 10.27 20.02 1.21
C ARG A 142 10.01 19.29 2.50
N THR A 143 10.66 19.65 3.59
CA THR A 143 10.51 18.97 4.89
C THR A 143 9.05 18.96 5.37
N ALA A 144 8.36 20.10 5.32
CA ALA A 144 6.96 20.17 5.71
C ALA A 144 6.06 19.35 4.77
N THR A 145 6.29 19.43 3.45
CA THR A 145 5.51 18.66 2.47
C THR A 145 5.70 17.16 2.65
N PHE A 146 6.94 16.69 2.86
CA PHE A 146 7.21 15.28 3.13
C PHE A 146 6.60 14.80 4.45
N ALA A 147 6.63 15.62 5.50
CA ALA A 147 5.97 15.31 6.76
C ALA A 147 4.46 15.09 6.57
N TRP A 148 3.80 15.99 5.86
CA TRP A 148 2.37 15.87 5.54
C TRP A 148 2.06 14.71 4.60
N TYR A 149 2.94 14.44 3.65
CA TYR A 149 2.83 13.31 2.72
C TYR A 149 2.86 11.96 3.47
N ASN A 150 3.79 11.83 4.42
CA ASN A 150 3.88 10.64 5.25
C ASN A 150 2.71 10.53 6.23
N LEU A 151 2.32 11.63 6.86
CA LEU A 151 1.18 11.66 7.78
C LEU A 151 -0.13 11.27 7.07
N ALA A 152 -0.39 11.82 5.89
CA ALA A 152 -1.57 11.48 5.09
C ALA A 152 -1.60 9.99 4.71
N GLY A 153 -0.44 9.43 4.32
CA GLY A 153 -0.30 8.00 4.04
C GLY A 153 -0.59 7.13 5.26
N SER A 154 0.03 7.43 6.41
CA SER A 154 -0.19 6.68 7.65
C SER A 154 -1.64 6.76 8.14
N PHE A 155 -2.25 7.93 8.05
CA PHE A 155 -3.66 8.11 8.40
C PHE A 155 -4.59 7.32 7.47
N ALA A 156 -4.31 7.34 6.17
CA ALA A 156 -5.06 6.56 5.20
C ALA A 156 -4.94 5.04 5.45
N SER A 157 -3.73 4.56 5.77
CA SER A 157 -3.51 3.15 6.14
C SER A 157 -4.30 2.77 7.39
N ALA A 158 -4.30 3.60 8.42
CA ALA A 158 -5.08 3.37 9.63
C ALA A 158 -6.59 3.30 9.34
N LEU A 159 -7.11 4.21 8.50
CA LEU A 159 -8.51 4.18 8.08
C LEU A 159 -8.83 2.93 7.24
N GLY A 160 -7.91 2.51 6.38
CA GLY A 160 -8.05 1.27 5.61
C GLY A 160 -8.13 0.05 6.51
N ALA A 161 -7.24 -0.04 7.52
CA ALA A 161 -7.24 -1.12 8.51
C ALA A 161 -8.55 -1.17 9.31
N LEU A 162 -9.05 -0.03 9.75
CA LEU A 162 -10.34 0.07 10.44
C LEU A 162 -11.49 -0.38 9.53
N ALA A 163 -11.52 0.06 8.28
CA ALA A 163 -12.54 -0.34 7.31
C ALA A 163 -12.50 -1.84 7.03
N GLY A 164 -11.30 -2.44 6.89
CA GLY A 164 -11.12 -3.87 6.69
C GLY A 164 -11.60 -4.68 7.88
N GLY A 165 -11.24 -4.28 9.11
CA GLY A 165 -11.69 -4.93 10.33
C GLY A 165 -13.21 -4.84 10.53
N TRP A 166 -13.78 -3.67 10.28
CA TRP A 166 -15.23 -3.45 10.38
C TRP A 166 -16.01 -4.28 9.35
N LEU A 167 -15.56 -4.31 8.09
CA LEU A 167 -16.19 -5.12 7.04
C LEU A 167 -16.14 -6.62 7.38
N ALA A 168 -14.98 -7.10 7.84
CA ALA A 168 -14.84 -8.50 8.26
C ALA A 168 -15.79 -8.85 9.41
N GLN A 169 -15.95 -7.97 10.38
CA GLN A 169 -16.87 -8.17 11.50
C GLN A 169 -18.34 -8.20 11.05
N LEU A 170 -18.74 -7.34 10.11
CA LEU A 170 -20.10 -7.37 9.55
C LEU A 170 -20.39 -8.71 8.85
N LEU A 171 -19.47 -9.17 8.00
CA LEU A 171 -19.64 -10.42 7.28
C LEU A 171 -19.71 -11.64 8.22
N GLN A 172 -18.94 -11.61 9.31
CA GLN A 172 -19.00 -12.68 10.32
C GLN A 172 -20.32 -12.65 11.11
N SER A 173 -20.86 -11.47 11.42
CA SER A 173 -22.12 -11.34 12.14
C SER A 173 -23.31 -11.81 11.30
N ASP A 174 -23.34 -11.50 10.01
CA ASP A 174 -24.38 -11.96 9.09
C ASP A 174 -24.33 -13.48 8.85
N GLY A 175 -23.12 -14.06 8.81
CA GLY A 175 -22.95 -15.52 8.71
C GLY A 175 -23.41 -16.30 9.95
N GLN A 176 -23.41 -15.69 11.13
CA GLN A 176 -23.90 -16.31 12.37
C GLN A 176 -25.43 -16.20 12.54
N THR A 177 -26.08 -15.29 11.86
CA THR A 177 -27.53 -15.14 11.86
C THR A 177 -28.26 -16.06 10.85
N ALA A 178 -27.48 -16.74 9.98
CA ALA A 178 -28.01 -17.66 8.95
C ALA A 178 -28.02 -19.15 9.38
N LEU A 179 -27.64 -19.46 10.63
CA LEU A 179 -27.74 -20.80 11.26
C LEU A 179 -28.81 -20.79 12.36
#